data_f818b0f76a3aadd2462cdeab969d7bac
#
_entry.id   f818b0f76a3aadd2462cdeab969d7bac
#
_cell.length_a   1.000
_cell.length_b   1.000
_cell.length_c   1.000
_cell.angle_alpha   90.00
_cell.angle_beta   90.00
_cell.angle_gamma   90.00
#
_symmetry.space_group_name_H-M   'P 1'
#
loop_
_entity.id
_entity.type
_entity.pdbx_description
1 polymer ?
#
loop_
_entity_poly.entity_id
_entity_poly.type
_entity_poly.pdbx_seq_one_letter_code
_entity_poly.pdbx_strand_id
1 'polypeptide(L)'
;MKSKTLIKLATQAIRKNKMRATLTMLGIIIGVAAVIVMVAVGYGARSRIRQQINNLGTNMIVITPGAAQQGGVSQGAQAFPNLSLKDVDKIRAESQYVSAVSPVIVSRTPVIGAAGNWRTTINGVDVDYSAIRDWQTSSGDFFNADDVRSNRKVAVLGATVAQNLFPDQDPVGAEVQIRNAVFKVGGVLAPKGQTASGSDSDDVVLIPYTTASQTLSGRTFIPQILASTANEQDIPAAEDEIHTLLLEAHKTEDFTVRNQADLASAAESSTKVMTLLLAAIASISLLVGGIGIMNIMLVSVTERTREIGIRMAIGARGSDVLTQFLVESIVMGVLGGIAGLALGIAGAKLVGHFTGWETVISPLIMLVAVGFSGAVGIFFGYYPARKAAALNPIQALRYE
;
A
#
# COMPACT_ATOMS: atom_id res chain seq x y z
N MET A 1 25.08 27.29 34.00
CA MET A 1 24.25 28.32 33.28
C MET A 1 22.78 27.87 33.18
N LYS A 2 21.81 28.80 33.28
CA LYS A 2 20.36 28.43 33.14
C LYS A 2 20.07 28.04 31.69
N SER A 3 19.35 26.94 31.45
CA SER A 3 19.03 26.38 30.11
C SER A 3 18.44 27.42 29.14
N LYS A 4 17.60 28.33 29.62
CA LYS A 4 17.04 29.44 28.82
C LYS A 4 18.09 30.38 28.23
N THR A 5 19.18 30.63 28.95
CA THR A 5 20.28 31.52 28.50
C THR A 5 21.09 30.85 27.40
N LEU A 6 21.29 29.51 27.48
CA LEU A 6 22.00 28.73 26.46
C LEU A 6 21.23 28.72 25.14
N ILE A 7 19.92 28.49 25.18
CA ILE A 7 19.04 28.49 23.95
C ILE A 7 19.04 29.88 23.30
N LYS A 8 19.00 30.99 24.12
CA LYS A 8 19.06 32.36 23.61
C LYS A 8 20.38 32.66 22.93
N LEU A 9 21.49 32.20 23.49
CA LEU A 9 22.83 32.36 22.89
C LEU A 9 22.94 31.55 21.59
N ALA A 10 22.44 30.31 21.55
CA ALA A 10 22.44 29.49 20.37
C ALA A 10 21.63 30.12 19.23
N THR A 11 20.43 30.63 19.51
CA THR A 11 19.59 31.31 18.49
C THR A 11 20.21 32.63 18.01
N GLN A 12 20.93 33.39 18.88
CA GLN A 12 21.65 34.57 18.44
C GLN A 12 22.83 34.22 17.54
N ALA A 13 23.59 33.17 17.84
CA ALA A 13 24.68 32.70 17.01
C ALA A 13 24.22 32.30 15.58
N ILE A 14 23.10 31.58 15.48
CA ILE A 14 22.46 31.21 14.20
C ILE A 14 22.06 32.48 13.43
N ARG A 15 21.45 33.48 14.10
CA ARG A 15 20.99 34.72 13.45
C ARG A 15 22.15 35.57 12.92
N LYS A 16 23.35 35.51 13.52
CA LYS A 16 24.54 36.27 13.12
C LYS A 16 25.11 35.76 11.78
N ASN A 17 24.96 34.46 11.46
CA ASN A 17 25.48 33.84 10.25
C ASN A 17 24.37 33.00 9.53
N LYS A 18 23.27 33.67 9.14
CA LYS A 18 22.07 33.02 8.58
C LYS A 18 22.36 32.10 7.38
N MET A 19 23.15 32.55 6.41
CA MET A 19 23.43 31.80 5.20
C MET A 19 24.16 30.49 5.48
N ARG A 20 25.12 30.51 6.39
CA ARG A 20 25.88 29.31 6.81
C ARG A 20 24.98 28.34 7.56
N ALA A 21 24.16 28.83 8.51
CA ALA A 21 23.24 28.02 9.27
C ALA A 21 22.18 27.36 8.38
N THR A 22 21.63 28.11 7.41
CA THR A 22 20.65 27.56 6.45
C THR A 22 21.25 26.48 5.57
N LEU A 23 22.49 26.70 5.07
CA LEU A 23 23.16 25.72 4.21
C LEU A 23 23.47 24.41 4.97
N THR A 24 23.77 24.52 6.27
CA THR A 24 24.01 23.36 7.15
C THR A 24 22.74 22.59 7.43
N MET A 25 21.69 23.33 7.78
CA MET A 25 20.39 22.73 8.06
C MET A 25 19.77 22.09 6.82
N LEU A 26 20.15 22.53 5.60
CA LEU A 26 19.57 22.05 4.35
C LEU A 26 19.68 20.52 4.21
N GLY A 27 20.82 19.93 4.57
CA GLY A 27 20.98 18.46 4.55
C GLY A 27 20.04 17.74 5.52
N ILE A 28 19.85 18.30 6.72
CA ILE A 28 18.91 17.75 7.70
C ILE A 28 17.46 17.98 7.24
N ILE A 29 17.15 19.15 6.72
CA ILE A 29 15.81 19.49 6.19
C ILE A 29 15.42 18.51 5.09
N ILE A 30 16.30 18.30 4.11
CA ILE A 30 16.06 17.36 3.00
C ILE A 30 15.91 15.93 3.53
N GLY A 31 16.82 15.49 4.41
CA GLY A 31 16.78 14.15 4.98
C GLY A 31 15.50 13.86 5.75
N VAL A 32 15.09 14.78 6.64
CA VAL A 32 13.85 14.64 7.43
C VAL A 32 12.62 14.73 6.51
N ALA A 33 12.59 15.68 5.57
CA ALA A 33 11.48 15.80 4.62
C ALA A 33 11.32 14.52 3.79
N ALA A 34 12.41 13.96 3.28
CA ALA A 34 12.39 12.71 2.53
C ALA A 34 11.84 11.54 3.36
N VAL A 35 12.26 11.41 4.64
CA VAL A 35 11.72 10.38 5.55
C VAL A 35 10.20 10.54 5.74
N ILE A 36 9.73 11.75 5.99
CA ILE A 36 8.31 12.03 6.23
C ILE A 36 7.48 11.70 4.98
N VAL A 37 7.88 12.17 3.81
CA VAL A 37 7.18 11.88 2.54
C VAL A 37 7.16 10.39 2.27
N MET A 38 8.31 9.71 2.40
CA MET A 38 8.43 8.28 2.17
C MET A 38 7.50 7.46 3.07
N VAL A 39 7.51 7.75 4.36
CA VAL A 39 6.68 7.02 5.32
C VAL A 39 5.19 7.29 5.07
N ALA A 40 4.81 8.54 4.79
CA ALA A 40 3.43 8.90 4.49
C ALA A 40 2.91 8.20 3.22
N VAL A 41 3.72 8.14 2.16
CA VAL A 41 3.40 7.43 0.91
C VAL A 41 3.35 5.93 1.13
N GLY A 42 4.30 5.37 1.89
CA GLY A 42 4.34 3.94 2.21
C GLY A 42 3.11 3.46 3.00
N TYR A 43 2.64 4.24 3.97
CA TYR A 43 1.39 3.94 4.68
C TYR A 43 0.17 4.07 3.78
N GLY A 44 0.12 5.08 2.91
CA GLY A 44 -0.96 5.25 1.94
C GLY A 44 -1.04 4.08 0.96
N ALA A 45 0.09 3.62 0.44
CA ALA A 45 0.17 2.45 -0.45
C ALA A 45 -0.33 1.18 0.26
N ARG A 46 0.10 0.93 1.50
CA ARG A 46 -0.38 -0.21 2.31
C ARG A 46 -1.88 -0.15 2.58
N SER A 47 -2.41 1.02 2.91
CA SER A 47 -3.84 1.22 3.13
C SER A 47 -4.65 0.89 1.87
N ARG A 48 -4.19 1.34 0.71
CA ARG A 48 -4.80 1.02 -0.59
C ARG A 48 -4.78 -0.47 -0.91
N ILE A 49 -3.63 -1.13 -0.71
CA ILE A 49 -3.51 -2.58 -0.92
C ILE A 49 -4.49 -3.34 -0.02
N ARG A 50 -4.56 -3.00 1.28
CA ARG A 50 -5.53 -3.60 2.21
C ARG A 50 -6.98 -3.37 1.78
N GLN A 51 -7.32 -2.16 1.38
CA GLN A 51 -8.66 -1.82 0.91
C GLN A 51 -9.05 -2.63 -0.32
N GLN A 52 -8.11 -2.85 -1.25
CA GLN A 52 -8.32 -3.68 -2.43
C GLN A 52 -8.53 -5.15 -2.09
N ILE A 53 -7.76 -5.67 -1.14
CA ILE A 53 -7.91 -7.06 -0.68
C ILE A 53 -9.28 -7.23 -0.01
N ASN A 54 -9.67 -6.31 0.86
CA ASN A 54 -10.98 -6.34 1.48
C ASN A 54 -12.11 -6.29 0.45
N ASN A 55 -11.97 -5.50 -0.63
CA ASN A 55 -12.94 -5.42 -1.72
C ASN A 55 -13.00 -6.68 -2.58
N LEU A 56 -11.96 -7.51 -2.57
CA LEU A 56 -11.93 -8.78 -3.31
C LEU A 56 -12.52 -9.97 -2.52
N GLY A 57 -12.74 -9.83 -1.21
CA GLY A 57 -13.11 -10.90 -0.30
C GLY A 57 -11.87 -11.38 0.49
N THR A 58 -11.92 -11.26 1.82
CA THR A 58 -10.75 -11.51 2.69
C THR A 58 -10.33 -12.96 2.75
N ASN A 59 -11.27 -13.89 2.62
CA ASN A 59 -11.05 -15.34 2.81
C ASN A 59 -11.13 -16.11 1.48
N MET A 60 -10.81 -15.45 0.35
CA MET A 60 -11.01 -16.01 -0.98
C MET A 60 -9.79 -16.79 -1.46
N ILE A 61 -10.03 -17.99 -1.94
CA ILE A 61 -9.09 -18.85 -2.64
C ILE A 61 -9.49 -18.89 -4.11
N VAL A 62 -8.49 -18.73 -4.97
CA VAL A 62 -8.67 -18.71 -6.43
C VAL A 62 -7.98 -19.93 -7.03
N ILE A 63 -8.74 -20.75 -7.74
CA ILE A 63 -8.23 -21.93 -8.42
C ILE A 63 -8.31 -21.66 -9.93
N THR A 64 -7.17 -21.78 -10.61
CA THR A 64 -7.05 -21.57 -12.06
C THR A 64 -6.36 -22.75 -12.72
N PRO A 65 -6.62 -23.02 -14.02
CA PRO A 65 -5.82 -23.97 -14.76
C PRO A 65 -4.34 -23.62 -14.71
N GLY A 66 -3.51 -24.60 -14.37
CA GLY A 66 -2.05 -24.48 -14.32
C GLY A 66 -1.39 -24.90 -15.63
N ALA A 67 -0.05 -24.81 -15.66
CA ALA A 67 0.76 -25.37 -16.73
C ALA A 67 0.97 -26.86 -16.46
N ALA A 68 0.34 -27.74 -17.22
CA ALA A 68 0.62 -29.16 -17.12
C ALA A 68 2.09 -29.44 -17.47
N GLN A 69 2.83 -30.06 -16.56
CA GLN A 69 4.14 -30.64 -16.87
C GLN A 69 3.98 -32.08 -17.36
N GLN A 70 4.13 -32.32 -18.64
CA GLN A 70 4.16 -33.66 -19.19
C GLN A 70 5.55 -33.99 -19.73
N GLY A 71 6.20 -35.00 -19.13
CA GLY A 71 7.52 -35.43 -19.58
C GLY A 71 8.67 -34.42 -19.37
N GLY A 72 8.58 -33.53 -18.37
CA GLY A 72 9.60 -32.49 -18.10
C GLY A 72 9.53 -31.26 -19.00
N VAL A 73 8.54 -31.18 -19.89
CA VAL A 73 8.29 -30.00 -20.75
C VAL A 73 7.05 -29.28 -20.23
N SER A 74 7.21 -28.02 -19.83
CA SER A 74 6.08 -27.14 -19.50
C SER A 74 5.32 -26.82 -20.79
N GLN A 75 4.07 -27.20 -20.86
CA GLN A 75 3.19 -27.00 -22.03
C GLN A 75 2.60 -25.56 -22.10
N GLY A 76 3.08 -24.66 -21.25
CA GLY A 76 2.59 -23.29 -21.15
C GLY A 76 1.34 -23.14 -20.27
N ALA A 77 1.23 -22.01 -19.60
CA ALA A 77 0.04 -21.68 -18.81
C ALA A 77 -1.19 -21.63 -19.72
N GLN A 78 -2.27 -22.33 -19.35
CA GLN A 78 -3.54 -22.43 -20.09
C GLN A 78 -3.54 -23.34 -21.34
N ALA A 79 -2.55 -24.20 -21.55
CA ALA A 79 -2.52 -25.10 -22.70
C ALA A 79 -3.69 -26.10 -22.71
N PHE A 80 -4.23 -26.46 -21.54
CA PHE A 80 -5.39 -27.34 -21.40
C PHE A 80 -6.36 -26.79 -20.35
N PRO A 81 -7.65 -26.63 -20.72
CA PRO A 81 -8.70 -26.27 -19.77
C PRO A 81 -9.12 -27.54 -19.00
N ASN A 82 -8.54 -27.73 -17.81
CA ASN A 82 -8.72 -28.98 -17.08
C ASN A 82 -9.75 -28.88 -15.95
N LEU A 83 -10.09 -27.65 -15.50
CA LEU A 83 -11.10 -27.47 -14.46
C LEU A 83 -12.52 -27.67 -15.02
N SER A 84 -13.31 -28.44 -14.29
CA SER A 84 -14.68 -28.84 -14.66
C SER A 84 -15.68 -28.58 -13.51
N LEU A 85 -16.97 -28.68 -13.79
CA LEU A 85 -18.00 -28.61 -12.74
C LEU A 85 -17.88 -29.75 -11.72
N LYS A 86 -17.30 -30.90 -12.10
CA LYS A 86 -17.06 -32.03 -11.17
C LYS A 86 -16.07 -31.65 -10.07
N ASP A 87 -15.11 -30.77 -10.38
CA ASP A 87 -14.13 -30.30 -9.41
C ASP A 87 -14.78 -29.36 -8.40
N VAL A 88 -15.70 -28.51 -8.86
CA VAL A 88 -16.53 -27.66 -7.99
C VAL A 88 -17.38 -28.51 -7.06
N ASP A 89 -18.04 -29.55 -7.60
CA ASP A 89 -18.89 -30.46 -6.82
C ASP A 89 -18.06 -31.26 -5.82
N LYS A 90 -16.86 -31.72 -6.20
CA LYS A 90 -15.96 -32.43 -5.31
C LYS A 90 -15.48 -31.55 -4.16
N ILE A 91 -15.02 -30.32 -4.44
CA ILE A 91 -14.62 -29.37 -3.40
C ILE A 91 -15.81 -29.08 -2.46
N ARG A 92 -17.01 -28.85 -3.00
CA ARG A 92 -18.22 -28.57 -2.21
C ARG A 92 -18.61 -29.73 -1.29
N ALA A 93 -18.44 -30.97 -1.75
CA ALA A 93 -18.88 -32.17 -1.03
C ALA A 93 -17.85 -32.69 -0.02
N GLU A 94 -16.57 -32.59 -0.32
CA GLU A 94 -15.51 -33.28 0.42
C GLU A 94 -14.66 -32.33 1.29
N SER A 95 -14.63 -31.02 1.01
CA SER A 95 -13.82 -30.11 1.81
C SER A 95 -14.49 -29.75 3.13
N GLN A 96 -13.69 -29.78 4.21
CA GLN A 96 -14.10 -29.41 5.57
C GLN A 96 -13.90 -27.93 5.88
N TYR A 97 -12.95 -27.27 5.20
CA TYR A 97 -12.58 -25.88 5.46
C TYR A 97 -13.22 -24.89 4.53
N VAL A 98 -13.76 -25.35 3.37
CA VAL A 98 -14.44 -24.48 2.41
C VAL A 98 -15.89 -24.28 2.81
N SER A 99 -16.27 -23.02 3.02
CA SER A 99 -17.65 -22.62 3.37
C SER A 99 -18.52 -22.32 2.16
N ALA A 100 -17.93 -21.86 1.06
CA ALA A 100 -18.61 -21.50 -0.17
C ALA A 100 -17.70 -21.72 -1.38
N VAL A 101 -18.29 -22.14 -2.52
CA VAL A 101 -17.56 -22.39 -3.76
C VAL A 101 -18.40 -21.98 -4.98
N SER A 102 -17.79 -21.28 -5.92
CA SER A 102 -18.45 -20.85 -7.16
C SER A 102 -17.55 -21.06 -8.37
N PRO A 103 -18.02 -21.72 -9.43
CA PRO A 103 -17.38 -21.65 -10.72
C PRO A 103 -17.50 -20.21 -11.26
N VAL A 104 -16.54 -19.78 -12.08
CA VAL A 104 -16.61 -18.51 -12.79
C VAL A 104 -16.35 -18.73 -14.27
N ILE A 105 -17.36 -18.48 -15.08
CA ILE A 105 -17.29 -18.54 -16.55
C ILE A 105 -17.24 -17.11 -17.07
N VAL A 106 -16.12 -16.70 -17.66
CA VAL A 106 -15.90 -15.32 -18.11
C VAL A 106 -16.11 -15.21 -19.62
N SER A 107 -16.89 -14.22 -20.03
CA SER A 107 -17.05 -13.84 -21.43
C SER A 107 -17.12 -12.32 -21.54
N ARG A 108 -16.57 -11.75 -22.59
CA ARG A 108 -16.67 -10.32 -22.87
C ARG A 108 -17.45 -10.09 -24.16
N THR A 109 -18.66 -9.53 -24.01
CA THR A 109 -19.61 -9.36 -25.14
C THR A 109 -20.44 -8.09 -24.93
N PRO A 110 -21.00 -7.50 -26.00
CA PRO A 110 -21.97 -6.43 -25.86
C PRO A 110 -23.22 -6.91 -25.16
N VAL A 111 -23.77 -6.09 -24.28
CA VAL A 111 -25.07 -6.21 -23.65
C VAL A 111 -25.93 -5.06 -24.19
N ILE A 112 -27.14 -5.35 -24.61
CA ILE A 112 -28.08 -4.39 -25.17
C ILE A 112 -29.15 -4.12 -24.10
N GLY A 113 -29.37 -2.87 -23.77
CA GLY A 113 -30.39 -2.41 -22.83
C GLY A 113 -31.20 -1.25 -23.41
N ALA A 114 -31.93 -0.54 -22.57
CA ALA A 114 -32.85 0.52 -23.02
C ALA A 114 -32.13 1.70 -23.70
N ALA A 115 -30.98 2.11 -23.21
CA ALA A 115 -30.23 3.25 -23.75
C ALA A 115 -29.22 2.90 -24.87
N GLY A 116 -29.12 1.63 -25.25
CA GLY A 116 -28.22 1.18 -26.31
C GLY A 116 -27.44 -0.09 -25.95
N ASN A 117 -26.19 -0.17 -26.43
CA ASN A 117 -25.31 -1.30 -26.14
C ASN A 117 -24.08 -0.88 -25.36
N TRP A 118 -23.64 -1.77 -24.47
CA TRP A 118 -22.42 -1.59 -23.69
C TRP A 118 -21.61 -2.87 -23.69
N ARG A 119 -20.30 -2.79 -24.02
CA ARG A 119 -19.42 -3.95 -24.04
C ARG A 119 -18.81 -4.16 -22.68
N THR A 120 -19.25 -5.18 -21.98
CA THR A 120 -18.86 -5.47 -20.61
C THR A 120 -18.39 -6.91 -20.42
N THR A 121 -17.87 -7.23 -19.24
CA THR A 121 -17.53 -8.57 -18.84
C THR A 121 -18.74 -9.25 -18.22
N ILE A 122 -19.06 -10.45 -18.70
CA ILE A 122 -20.14 -11.28 -18.17
C ILE A 122 -19.52 -12.46 -17.43
N ASN A 123 -19.87 -12.58 -16.16
CA ASN A 123 -19.45 -13.69 -15.30
C ASN A 123 -20.65 -14.60 -15.03
N GLY A 124 -20.53 -15.86 -15.46
CA GLY A 124 -21.42 -16.94 -15.06
C GLY A 124 -20.97 -17.50 -13.73
N VAL A 125 -21.77 -17.33 -12.68
CA VAL A 125 -21.39 -17.64 -11.30
C VAL A 125 -22.49 -18.40 -10.54
N ASP A 126 -22.15 -18.96 -9.37
CA ASP A 126 -23.11 -19.59 -8.47
C ASP A 126 -23.66 -18.56 -7.46
N VAL A 127 -24.66 -18.97 -6.70
CA VAL A 127 -25.28 -18.16 -5.63
C VAL A 127 -24.26 -17.73 -4.56
N ASP A 128 -23.29 -18.58 -4.28
CA ASP A 128 -22.25 -18.36 -3.29
C ASP A 128 -21.28 -17.22 -3.66
N TYR A 129 -21.27 -16.81 -4.94
CA TYR A 129 -20.35 -15.79 -5.44
C TYR A 129 -20.48 -14.45 -4.71
N SER A 130 -21.71 -14.05 -4.39
CA SER A 130 -21.97 -12.81 -3.64
C SER A 130 -21.33 -12.82 -2.25
N ALA A 131 -21.41 -13.96 -1.55
CA ALA A 131 -20.79 -14.15 -0.24
C ALA A 131 -19.26 -14.25 -0.35
N ILE A 132 -18.73 -15.03 -1.30
CA ILE A 132 -17.29 -15.17 -1.54
C ILE A 132 -16.62 -13.81 -1.82
N ARG A 133 -17.30 -12.96 -2.61
CA ARG A 133 -16.79 -11.64 -3.02
C ARG A 133 -17.21 -10.52 -2.08
N ASP A 134 -17.97 -10.81 -1.01
CA ASP A 134 -18.62 -9.79 -0.17
C ASP A 134 -19.24 -8.68 -1.03
N TRP A 135 -20.09 -9.08 -1.97
CA TRP A 135 -20.68 -8.17 -2.95
C TRP A 135 -22.20 -8.27 -2.96
N GLN A 136 -22.81 -7.39 -2.22
CA GLN A 136 -24.26 -7.31 -2.08
C GLN A 136 -24.90 -6.51 -3.20
N THR A 137 -26.20 -6.69 -3.41
CA THR A 137 -27.01 -5.84 -4.29
C THR A 137 -27.36 -4.52 -3.58
N SER A 138 -27.30 -3.41 -4.32
CA SER A 138 -27.78 -2.10 -3.88
C SER A 138 -29.26 -1.89 -4.15
N SER A 139 -29.80 -2.59 -5.17
CA SER A 139 -31.23 -2.60 -5.55
C SER A 139 -31.59 -3.96 -6.10
N GLY A 140 -32.81 -4.42 -5.82
CA GLY A 140 -33.27 -5.76 -6.20
C GLY A 140 -32.57 -6.89 -5.46
N ASP A 141 -32.67 -8.11 -6.00
CA ASP A 141 -32.16 -9.32 -5.37
C ASP A 141 -31.12 -10.02 -6.26
N PHE A 142 -30.20 -10.76 -5.62
CA PHE A 142 -29.34 -11.70 -6.31
C PHE A 142 -30.15 -12.94 -6.71
N PHE A 143 -29.74 -13.64 -7.76
CA PHE A 143 -30.41 -14.89 -8.16
C PHE A 143 -30.19 -16.00 -7.12
N ASN A 144 -31.13 -16.91 -7.04
CA ASN A 144 -31.15 -17.98 -6.06
C ASN A 144 -30.76 -19.34 -6.65
N ALA A 145 -30.70 -20.39 -5.81
CA ALA A 145 -30.32 -21.73 -6.23
C ALA A 145 -31.32 -22.36 -7.22
N ASP A 146 -32.59 -21.95 -7.20
CA ASP A 146 -33.58 -22.43 -8.15
C ASP A 146 -33.39 -21.81 -9.54
N ASP A 147 -32.95 -20.54 -9.60
CA ASP A 147 -32.58 -19.87 -10.84
C ASP A 147 -31.37 -20.55 -11.50
N VAL A 148 -30.39 -20.95 -10.69
CA VAL A 148 -29.21 -21.69 -11.17
C VAL A 148 -29.62 -23.08 -11.69
N ARG A 149 -30.40 -23.82 -10.92
CA ARG A 149 -30.83 -25.19 -11.29
C ARG A 149 -31.72 -25.21 -12.52
N SER A 150 -32.62 -24.24 -12.68
CA SER A 150 -33.57 -24.15 -13.79
C SER A 150 -33.02 -23.45 -15.04
N ASN A 151 -31.73 -23.09 -15.05
CA ASN A 151 -31.11 -22.30 -16.12
C ASN A 151 -31.87 -21.00 -16.42
N ARG A 152 -32.40 -20.33 -15.39
CA ARG A 152 -33.23 -19.14 -15.59
C ARG A 152 -32.39 -18.00 -16.16
N LYS A 153 -32.92 -17.28 -17.10
CA LYS A 153 -32.29 -16.12 -17.72
C LYS A 153 -32.48 -14.87 -16.85
N VAL A 154 -31.74 -14.79 -15.76
CA VAL A 154 -31.70 -13.67 -14.85
C VAL A 154 -30.28 -13.07 -14.84
N ALA A 155 -30.19 -11.75 -14.75
CA ALA A 155 -28.92 -11.03 -14.71
C ALA A 155 -28.89 -10.05 -13.54
N VAL A 156 -27.74 -9.93 -12.89
CA VAL A 156 -27.45 -8.88 -11.90
C VAL A 156 -26.39 -7.96 -12.51
N LEU A 157 -26.70 -6.67 -12.57
CA LEU A 157 -25.86 -5.68 -13.24
C LEU A 157 -24.89 -5.04 -12.24
N GLY A 158 -23.64 -4.81 -12.64
CA GLY A 158 -22.74 -3.92 -11.92
C GLY A 158 -23.17 -2.45 -12.08
N ALA A 159 -22.76 -1.60 -11.15
CA ALA A 159 -23.23 -0.21 -11.11
C ALA A 159 -22.90 0.57 -12.40
N THR A 160 -21.71 0.38 -12.97
CA THR A 160 -21.31 1.02 -14.25
C THR A 160 -22.17 0.57 -15.41
N VAL A 161 -22.48 -0.72 -15.48
CA VAL A 161 -23.34 -1.28 -16.56
C VAL A 161 -24.76 -0.75 -16.42
N ALA A 162 -25.29 -0.73 -15.20
CA ALA A 162 -26.62 -0.20 -14.90
C ALA A 162 -26.75 1.26 -15.33
N GLN A 163 -25.76 2.11 -14.99
CA GLN A 163 -25.74 3.52 -15.39
C GLN A 163 -25.68 3.72 -16.91
N ASN A 164 -24.90 2.90 -17.62
CA ASN A 164 -24.75 3.06 -19.07
C ASN A 164 -25.97 2.55 -19.87
N LEU A 165 -26.62 1.47 -19.39
CA LEU A 165 -27.77 0.88 -20.10
C LEU A 165 -29.11 1.46 -19.66
N PHE A 166 -29.20 2.05 -18.46
CA PHE A 166 -30.43 2.58 -17.86
C PHE A 166 -30.19 3.91 -17.11
N PRO A 167 -29.70 4.97 -17.80
CA PRO A 167 -29.30 6.22 -17.13
C PRO A 167 -30.44 6.93 -16.38
N ASP A 168 -31.67 6.78 -16.86
CA ASP A 168 -32.85 7.50 -16.35
C ASP A 168 -33.96 6.58 -15.80
N GLN A 169 -33.68 5.28 -15.66
CA GLN A 169 -34.69 4.27 -15.30
C GLN A 169 -34.14 3.30 -14.26
N ASP A 170 -35.01 2.76 -13.41
CA ASP A 170 -34.65 1.63 -12.56
C ASP A 170 -34.44 0.38 -13.43
N PRO A 171 -33.24 -0.20 -13.44
CA PRO A 171 -32.95 -1.40 -14.22
C PRO A 171 -33.62 -2.67 -13.68
N VAL A 172 -34.06 -2.69 -12.40
CA VAL A 172 -34.64 -3.90 -11.79
C VAL A 172 -35.98 -4.23 -12.43
N GLY A 173 -36.08 -5.47 -12.91
CA GLY A 173 -37.26 -5.95 -13.65
C GLY A 173 -37.23 -5.67 -15.14
N ALA A 174 -36.34 -4.82 -15.64
CA ALA A 174 -36.16 -4.58 -17.08
C ALA A 174 -35.48 -5.78 -17.77
N GLU A 175 -35.44 -5.72 -19.09
CA GLU A 175 -34.83 -6.77 -19.93
C GLU A 175 -33.53 -6.27 -20.54
N VAL A 176 -32.51 -7.14 -20.56
CA VAL A 176 -31.24 -6.94 -21.26
C VAL A 176 -30.99 -8.10 -22.20
N GLN A 177 -30.47 -7.82 -23.38
CA GLN A 177 -30.10 -8.85 -24.33
C GLN A 177 -28.60 -9.11 -24.30
N ILE A 178 -28.22 -10.36 -24.05
CA ILE A 178 -26.85 -10.85 -24.07
C ILE A 178 -26.75 -11.86 -25.20
N ARG A 179 -25.98 -11.53 -26.24
CA ARG A 179 -25.97 -12.29 -27.50
C ARG A 179 -27.40 -12.50 -28.05
N ASN A 180 -27.85 -13.74 -28.15
CA ASN A 180 -29.16 -14.11 -28.70
C ASN A 180 -30.20 -14.46 -27.62
N ALA A 181 -29.94 -14.11 -26.35
CA ALA A 181 -30.82 -14.44 -25.24
C ALA A 181 -31.22 -13.19 -24.47
N VAL A 182 -32.50 -13.10 -24.10
CA VAL A 182 -33.04 -12.03 -23.26
C VAL A 182 -32.99 -12.48 -21.80
N PHE A 183 -32.47 -11.61 -20.96
CA PHE A 183 -32.34 -11.80 -19.52
C PHE A 183 -33.16 -10.76 -18.78
N LYS A 184 -33.84 -11.15 -17.72
CA LYS A 184 -34.49 -10.22 -16.80
C LYS A 184 -33.50 -9.74 -15.76
N VAL A 185 -33.44 -8.43 -15.54
CA VAL A 185 -32.59 -7.84 -14.48
C VAL A 185 -33.22 -8.11 -13.12
N GLY A 186 -32.54 -8.90 -12.29
CA GLY A 186 -32.94 -9.20 -10.90
C GLY A 186 -32.49 -8.17 -9.89
N GLY A 187 -31.31 -7.56 -10.12
CA GLY A 187 -30.75 -6.58 -9.19
C GLY A 187 -29.56 -5.83 -9.77
N VAL A 188 -29.10 -4.85 -9.01
CA VAL A 188 -27.89 -4.05 -9.26
C VAL A 188 -26.93 -4.19 -8.08
N LEU A 189 -25.66 -4.47 -8.38
CA LEU A 189 -24.62 -4.60 -7.34
C LEU A 189 -24.27 -3.26 -6.71
N ALA A 190 -23.89 -3.29 -5.45
CA ALA A 190 -23.32 -2.13 -4.78
C ALA A 190 -21.99 -1.73 -5.44
N PRO A 191 -21.71 -0.43 -5.64
CA PRO A 191 -20.48 0.01 -6.29
C PRO A 191 -19.25 -0.33 -5.45
N LYS A 192 -18.25 -0.96 -6.07
CA LYS A 192 -16.91 -1.25 -5.50
C LYS A 192 -15.83 -0.33 -6.04
N GLY A 193 -16.09 0.38 -7.15
CA GLY A 193 -15.18 1.33 -7.77
C GLY A 193 -14.06 0.66 -8.58
N GLN A 194 -13.00 1.44 -8.81
CA GLN A 194 -11.86 1.00 -9.61
C GLN A 194 -10.85 0.20 -8.80
N THR A 195 -10.24 -0.80 -9.45
CA THR A 195 -9.09 -1.53 -8.92
C THR A 195 -7.81 -0.67 -8.97
N ALA A 196 -6.71 -1.11 -8.30
CA ALA A 196 -5.40 -0.44 -8.37
C ALA A 196 -4.82 -0.39 -9.78
N SER A 197 -5.19 -1.35 -10.61
CA SER A 197 -4.75 -1.39 -12.01
C SER A 197 -5.56 -0.42 -12.90
N GLY A 198 -6.52 0.33 -12.33
CA GLY A 198 -7.38 1.26 -13.06
C GLY A 198 -8.55 0.58 -13.79
N SER A 199 -8.72 -0.74 -13.61
CA SER A 199 -9.88 -1.46 -14.16
C SER A 199 -11.11 -1.17 -13.30
N ASP A 200 -12.25 -0.94 -13.94
CA ASP A 200 -13.53 -0.76 -13.26
C ASP A 200 -14.08 -2.12 -12.80
N SER A 201 -14.23 -2.31 -11.49
CA SER A 201 -14.83 -3.54 -10.93
C SER A 201 -16.32 -3.62 -11.20
N ASP A 202 -16.97 -2.47 -11.39
CA ASP A 202 -18.40 -2.33 -11.53
C ASP A 202 -18.87 -2.53 -12.99
N ASP A 203 -17.92 -2.68 -13.95
CA ASP A 203 -18.20 -2.98 -15.36
C ASP A 203 -18.34 -4.49 -15.57
N VAL A 204 -19.38 -5.09 -14.96
CA VAL A 204 -19.65 -6.52 -14.96
C VAL A 204 -21.14 -6.81 -14.98
N VAL A 205 -21.51 -7.96 -15.56
CA VAL A 205 -22.85 -8.57 -15.47
C VAL A 205 -22.70 -9.97 -14.90
N LEU A 206 -23.44 -10.30 -13.87
CA LEU A 206 -23.48 -11.63 -13.27
C LEU A 206 -24.74 -12.38 -13.74
N ILE A 207 -24.55 -13.62 -14.17
CA ILE A 207 -25.65 -14.53 -14.56
C ILE A 207 -25.39 -15.92 -13.96
N PRO A 208 -26.39 -16.80 -13.82
CA PRO A 208 -26.16 -18.17 -13.38
C PRO A 208 -25.16 -18.89 -14.30
N TYR A 209 -24.19 -19.60 -13.70
CA TYR A 209 -23.15 -20.30 -14.47
C TYR A 209 -23.71 -21.36 -15.41
N THR A 210 -24.81 -21.97 -15.02
CA THR A 210 -25.54 -22.95 -15.87
C THR A 210 -26.07 -22.31 -17.13
N THR A 211 -26.67 -21.13 -17.01
CA THR A 211 -27.13 -20.32 -18.14
C THR A 211 -25.97 -19.79 -18.98
N ALA A 212 -24.89 -19.37 -18.32
CA ALA A 212 -23.67 -18.90 -18.98
C ALA A 212 -23.00 -20.00 -19.82
N SER A 213 -22.93 -21.23 -19.31
CA SER A 213 -22.38 -22.38 -20.01
C SER A 213 -23.11 -22.64 -21.31
N GLN A 214 -24.45 -22.56 -21.28
CA GLN A 214 -25.29 -22.79 -22.46
C GLN A 214 -25.28 -21.63 -23.47
N THR A 215 -25.30 -20.39 -22.97
CA THR A 215 -25.49 -19.19 -23.79
C THR A 215 -24.18 -18.59 -24.29
N LEU A 216 -23.11 -18.63 -23.48
CA LEU A 216 -21.90 -17.92 -23.78
C LEU A 216 -20.77 -18.78 -24.31
N SER A 217 -20.50 -19.93 -23.74
CA SER A 217 -19.26 -20.64 -24.05
C SER A 217 -19.46 -21.87 -24.94
N GLY A 218 -20.56 -22.60 -24.82
CA GLY A 218 -20.71 -23.92 -25.44
C GLY A 218 -19.58 -24.89 -25.05
N ARG A 219 -18.78 -24.57 -24.05
CA ARG A 219 -17.60 -25.32 -23.59
C ARG A 219 -17.84 -25.83 -22.18
N THR A 220 -17.31 -27.01 -21.89
CA THR A 220 -17.46 -27.69 -20.60
C THR A 220 -16.38 -27.33 -19.55
N PHE A 221 -15.43 -26.51 -19.92
CA PHE A 221 -14.35 -26.14 -18.98
C PHE A 221 -14.63 -24.82 -18.27
N ILE A 222 -14.11 -24.73 -17.04
CA ILE A 222 -14.23 -23.56 -16.17
C ILE A 222 -12.88 -22.88 -16.12
N PRO A 223 -12.78 -21.58 -16.51
CA PRO A 223 -11.52 -20.86 -16.47
C PRO A 223 -11.05 -20.51 -15.04
N GLN A 224 -11.97 -20.55 -14.06
CA GLN A 224 -11.66 -20.21 -12.68
C GLN A 224 -12.70 -20.79 -11.74
N ILE A 225 -12.26 -21.27 -10.57
CA ILE A 225 -13.12 -21.60 -9.43
C ILE A 225 -12.73 -20.67 -8.28
N LEU A 226 -13.71 -20.09 -7.63
CA LEU A 226 -13.54 -19.34 -6.39
C LEU A 226 -14.08 -20.16 -5.23
N ALA A 227 -13.31 -20.21 -4.15
CA ALA A 227 -13.71 -20.79 -2.89
C ALA A 227 -13.46 -19.79 -1.75
N SER A 228 -14.17 -19.94 -0.66
CA SER A 228 -13.90 -19.17 0.55
C SER A 228 -14.01 -20.04 1.80
N THR A 229 -13.25 -19.65 2.82
CA THR A 229 -13.32 -20.23 4.17
C THR A 229 -14.19 -19.38 5.08
N ALA A 230 -14.68 -19.95 6.18
CA ALA A 230 -15.43 -19.20 7.17
C ALA A 230 -14.51 -18.23 7.94
N ASN A 231 -13.25 -18.61 8.19
CA ASN A 231 -12.28 -17.81 8.92
C ASN A 231 -10.99 -17.68 8.11
N GLU A 232 -10.28 -16.57 8.30
CA GLU A 232 -8.98 -16.31 7.67
C GLU A 232 -7.91 -17.33 8.08
N GLN A 233 -8.00 -17.85 9.30
CA GLN A 233 -7.05 -18.84 9.84
C GLN A 233 -7.13 -20.21 9.15
N ASP A 234 -8.26 -20.52 8.53
CA ASP A 234 -8.52 -21.78 7.85
C ASP A 234 -8.00 -21.80 6.39
N ILE A 235 -7.59 -20.64 5.85
CA ILE A 235 -7.14 -20.51 4.46
C ILE A 235 -6.01 -21.49 4.10
N PRO A 236 -4.91 -21.59 4.87
CA PRO A 236 -3.82 -22.51 4.53
C PRO A 236 -4.27 -23.98 4.52
N ALA A 237 -5.11 -24.36 5.47
CA ALA A 237 -5.65 -25.74 5.53
C ALA A 237 -6.60 -26.02 4.36
N ALA A 238 -7.43 -25.05 3.97
CA ALA A 238 -8.30 -25.17 2.81
C ALA A 238 -7.51 -25.24 1.49
N GLU A 239 -6.41 -24.49 1.35
CA GLU A 239 -5.54 -24.57 0.17
C GLU A 239 -4.92 -25.98 0.02
N ASP A 240 -4.33 -26.52 1.09
CA ASP A 240 -3.74 -27.84 1.10
C ASP A 240 -4.79 -28.94 0.83
N GLU A 241 -5.99 -28.78 1.40
CA GLU A 241 -7.10 -29.71 1.16
C GLU A 241 -7.59 -29.66 -0.29
N ILE A 242 -7.86 -28.47 -0.84
CA ILE A 242 -8.25 -28.27 -2.23
C ILE A 242 -7.19 -28.82 -3.18
N HIS A 243 -5.91 -28.55 -2.89
CA HIS A 243 -4.80 -29.07 -3.69
C HIS A 243 -4.81 -30.61 -3.71
N THR A 244 -4.98 -31.24 -2.55
CA THR A 244 -5.04 -32.69 -2.42
C THR A 244 -6.24 -33.29 -3.17
N LEU A 245 -7.43 -32.72 -3.00
CA LEU A 245 -8.67 -33.19 -3.64
C LEU A 245 -8.57 -33.11 -5.18
N LEU A 246 -8.00 -32.01 -5.70
CA LEU A 246 -7.82 -31.84 -7.14
C LEU A 246 -6.71 -32.72 -7.69
N LEU A 247 -5.62 -32.91 -6.96
CA LEU A 247 -4.54 -33.81 -7.37
C LEU A 247 -5.03 -35.28 -7.43
N GLU A 248 -5.89 -35.69 -6.52
CA GLU A 248 -6.52 -37.00 -6.57
C GLU A 248 -7.45 -37.15 -7.79
N ALA A 249 -8.19 -36.11 -8.17
CA ALA A 249 -9.10 -36.14 -9.30
C ALA A 249 -8.36 -36.14 -10.64
N HIS A 250 -7.35 -35.28 -10.78
CA HIS A 250 -6.64 -35.04 -12.04
C HIS A 250 -5.44 -35.96 -12.26
N LYS A 251 -4.87 -36.56 -11.19
CA LYS A 251 -3.62 -37.36 -11.21
C LYS A 251 -2.37 -36.59 -11.64
N THR A 252 -2.51 -35.31 -11.99
CA THR A 252 -1.47 -34.40 -12.43
C THR A 252 -1.70 -33.03 -11.83
N GLU A 253 -0.63 -32.29 -11.54
CA GLU A 253 -0.71 -30.90 -11.04
C GLU A 253 -0.88 -29.95 -12.24
N ASP A 254 -2.09 -29.89 -12.77
CA ASP A 254 -2.48 -29.05 -13.92
C ASP A 254 -3.38 -27.88 -13.54
N PHE A 255 -3.37 -27.53 -12.27
CA PHE A 255 -4.10 -26.40 -11.66
C PHE A 255 -3.17 -25.61 -10.75
N THR A 256 -3.59 -24.42 -10.38
CA THR A 256 -2.90 -23.56 -9.40
C THR A 256 -3.90 -23.05 -8.39
N VAL A 257 -3.67 -23.31 -7.12
CA VAL A 257 -4.44 -22.79 -6.00
C VAL A 257 -3.68 -21.58 -5.45
N ARG A 258 -4.35 -20.46 -5.28
CA ARG A 258 -3.77 -19.22 -4.72
C ARG A 258 -4.77 -18.55 -3.81
N ASN A 259 -4.29 -18.02 -2.70
CA ASN A 259 -5.12 -17.16 -1.87
C ASN A 259 -4.83 -15.67 -2.14
N GLN A 260 -5.75 -14.81 -1.76
CA GLN A 260 -5.57 -13.36 -1.90
C GLN A 260 -4.55 -12.79 -0.92
N ALA A 261 -4.33 -13.46 0.22
CA ALA A 261 -3.34 -13.04 1.21
C ALA A 261 -1.91 -13.17 0.66
N ASP A 262 -1.63 -14.12 -0.24
CA ASP A 262 -0.32 -14.25 -0.90
C ASP A 262 -0.01 -13.07 -1.82
N LEU A 263 -0.98 -12.60 -2.57
CA LEU A 263 -0.84 -11.38 -3.37
C LEU A 263 -0.60 -10.16 -2.48
N ALA A 264 -1.30 -10.09 -1.34
CA ALA A 264 -1.10 -9.06 -0.35
C ALA A 264 0.31 -9.09 0.25
N SER A 265 0.76 -10.27 0.68
CA SER A 265 2.07 -10.47 1.30
C SER A 265 3.20 -10.16 0.33
N ALA A 266 3.07 -10.53 -0.94
CA ALA A 266 4.02 -10.19 -2.00
C ALA A 266 4.10 -8.68 -2.24
N ALA A 267 2.95 -7.99 -2.29
CA ALA A 267 2.89 -6.54 -2.43
C ALA A 267 3.43 -5.82 -1.18
N GLU A 268 3.14 -6.34 0.03
CA GLU A 268 3.68 -5.81 1.28
C GLU A 268 5.21 -6.00 1.36
N SER A 269 5.72 -7.15 0.96
CA SER A 269 7.15 -7.43 0.89
C SER A 269 7.87 -6.49 -0.06
N SER A 270 7.32 -6.25 -1.24
CA SER A 270 7.86 -5.29 -2.22
C SER A 270 7.87 -3.86 -1.66
N THR A 271 6.79 -3.44 -0.99
CA THR A 271 6.70 -2.14 -0.34
C THR A 271 7.71 -2.00 0.81
N LYS A 272 7.94 -3.08 1.58
CA LYS A 272 8.93 -3.11 2.66
C LYS A 272 10.36 -2.94 2.13
N VAL A 273 10.71 -3.61 1.04
CA VAL A 273 12.03 -3.48 0.38
C VAL A 273 12.23 -2.04 -0.12
N MET A 274 11.24 -1.46 -0.81
CA MET A 274 11.29 -0.07 -1.25
C MET A 274 11.44 0.91 -0.08
N THR A 275 10.70 0.69 1.01
CA THR A 275 10.79 1.52 2.22
C THR A 275 12.19 1.44 2.84
N LEU A 276 12.80 0.24 2.87
CA LEU A 276 14.16 0.05 3.39
C LEU A 276 15.21 0.78 2.55
N LEU A 277 15.12 0.68 1.21
CA LEU A 277 16.02 1.38 0.30
C LEU A 277 15.93 2.90 0.47
N LEU A 278 14.71 3.44 0.52
CA LEU A 278 14.50 4.87 0.74
C LEU A 278 14.97 5.32 2.12
N ALA A 279 14.78 4.50 3.16
CA ALA A 279 15.29 4.77 4.51
C ALA A 279 16.83 4.81 4.52
N ALA A 280 17.50 3.94 3.77
CA ALA A 280 18.95 3.98 3.62
C ALA A 280 19.40 5.28 2.95
N ILE A 281 18.76 5.72 1.87
CA ILE A 281 19.07 6.99 1.18
C ILE A 281 18.85 8.18 2.13
N ALA A 282 17.75 8.19 2.86
CA ALA A 282 17.46 9.25 3.84
C ALA A 282 18.49 9.27 4.99
N SER A 283 18.95 8.12 5.45
CA SER A 283 20.00 7.99 6.45
C SER A 283 21.32 8.58 5.95
N ILE A 284 21.71 8.30 4.71
CA ILE A 284 22.89 8.89 4.07
C ILE A 284 22.74 10.42 3.99
N SER A 285 21.57 10.92 3.60
CA SER A 285 21.29 12.36 3.55
C SER A 285 21.42 13.02 4.92
N LEU A 286 20.94 12.38 5.99
CA LEU A 286 21.08 12.84 7.36
C LEU A 286 22.56 12.82 7.84
N LEU A 287 23.34 11.80 7.45
CA LEU A 287 24.78 11.74 7.74
C LEU A 287 25.51 12.91 7.07
N VAL A 288 25.22 13.18 5.79
CA VAL A 288 25.80 14.33 5.06
C VAL A 288 25.43 15.65 5.73
N GLY A 289 24.15 15.82 6.15
CA GLY A 289 23.70 16.96 6.93
C GLY A 289 24.42 17.09 8.27
N GLY A 290 24.66 15.98 8.97
CA GLY A 290 25.43 15.92 10.21
C GLY A 290 26.89 16.32 10.03
N ILE A 291 27.55 15.84 8.97
CA ILE A 291 28.92 16.27 8.60
C ILE A 291 28.95 17.78 8.33
N GLY A 292 27.89 18.31 7.70
CA GLY A 292 27.72 19.76 7.53
C GLY A 292 27.69 20.51 8.84
N ILE A 293 26.95 20.03 9.87
CA ILE A 293 26.97 20.59 11.24
C ILE A 293 28.37 20.54 11.80
N MET A 294 29.05 19.39 11.73
CA MET A 294 30.41 19.23 12.27
C MET A 294 31.38 20.22 11.64
N ASN A 295 31.39 20.36 10.34
CA ASN A 295 32.33 21.27 9.64
C ASN A 295 32.08 22.73 10.01
N ILE A 296 30.81 23.15 10.07
CA ILE A 296 30.51 24.54 10.45
C ILE A 296 30.81 24.82 11.92
N MET A 297 30.55 23.85 12.78
CA MET A 297 30.93 23.99 14.19
C MET A 297 32.44 24.08 14.37
N LEU A 298 33.24 23.33 13.61
CA LEU A 298 34.71 23.44 13.62
C LEU A 298 35.16 24.84 13.20
N VAL A 299 34.61 25.38 12.13
CA VAL A 299 34.89 26.75 11.68
C VAL A 299 34.46 27.78 12.75
N SER A 300 33.26 27.61 13.33
CA SER A 300 32.74 28.49 14.37
C SER A 300 33.65 28.51 15.64
N VAL A 301 34.18 27.33 16.02
CA VAL A 301 35.16 27.25 17.14
C VAL A 301 36.42 28.00 16.78
N THR A 302 36.95 27.87 15.56
CA THR A 302 38.15 28.59 15.14
C THR A 302 37.93 30.10 15.10
N GLU A 303 36.83 30.59 14.54
CA GLU A 303 36.49 32.02 14.49
C GLU A 303 36.28 32.63 15.88
N ARG A 304 35.84 31.82 16.86
CA ARG A 304 35.59 32.27 18.25
C ARG A 304 36.67 31.85 19.23
N THR A 305 37.84 31.39 18.76
CA THR A 305 38.92 30.89 19.64
C THR A 305 39.30 31.90 20.69
N ARG A 306 39.48 33.18 20.33
CA ARG A 306 39.83 34.28 21.26
C ARG A 306 38.71 34.54 22.27
N GLU A 307 37.45 34.52 21.85
CA GLU A 307 36.30 34.71 22.76
C GLU A 307 36.21 33.57 23.78
N ILE A 308 36.45 32.33 23.36
CA ILE A 308 36.49 31.14 24.23
C ILE A 308 37.64 31.28 25.21
N GLY A 309 38.84 31.72 24.75
CA GLY A 309 39.98 31.94 25.58
C GLY A 309 39.74 32.99 26.68
N ILE A 310 39.10 34.12 26.36
CA ILE A 310 38.71 35.15 27.32
C ILE A 310 37.77 34.57 28.39
N ARG A 311 36.75 33.84 28.00
CA ARG A 311 35.81 33.21 28.94
C ARG A 311 36.48 32.22 29.88
N MET A 312 37.40 31.40 29.37
CA MET A 312 38.16 30.46 30.19
C MET A 312 39.15 31.16 31.13
N ALA A 313 39.77 32.27 30.69
CA ALA A 313 40.67 33.07 31.51
C ALA A 313 39.96 33.74 32.70
N ILE A 314 38.68 34.11 32.58
CA ILE A 314 37.83 34.66 33.64
C ILE A 314 37.12 33.61 34.48
N GLY A 315 37.43 32.29 34.29
CA GLY A 315 36.99 31.21 35.16
C GLY A 315 35.90 30.28 34.59
N ALA A 316 35.53 30.37 33.31
CA ALA A 316 34.65 29.39 32.70
C ALA A 316 35.35 28.03 32.61
N ARG A 317 34.60 26.94 32.95
CA ARG A 317 35.11 25.58 32.85
C ARG A 317 34.99 25.07 31.41
N GLY A 318 35.87 24.16 31.00
CA GLY A 318 35.75 23.49 29.69
C GLY A 318 34.38 22.81 29.49
N SER A 319 33.77 22.30 30.58
CA SER A 319 32.40 21.74 30.54
C SER A 319 31.32 22.76 30.18
N ASP A 320 31.48 24.03 30.54
CA ASP A 320 30.55 25.10 30.19
C ASP A 320 30.63 25.41 28.69
N VAL A 321 31.86 25.44 28.15
CA VAL A 321 32.13 25.62 26.71
C VAL A 321 31.55 24.44 25.92
N LEU A 322 31.83 23.19 26.35
CA LEU A 322 31.30 21.98 25.73
C LEU A 322 29.76 22.02 25.64
N THR A 323 29.13 22.31 26.80
CA THR A 323 27.66 22.36 26.87
C THR A 323 27.08 23.45 25.95
N GLN A 324 27.72 24.60 25.88
CA GLN A 324 27.28 25.70 25.02
C GLN A 324 27.27 25.29 23.54
N PHE A 325 28.39 24.77 23.02
CA PHE A 325 28.51 24.35 21.63
C PHE A 325 27.64 23.14 21.33
N LEU A 326 27.47 22.21 22.27
CA LEU A 326 26.56 21.07 22.12
C LEU A 326 25.10 21.51 22.00
N VAL A 327 24.66 22.45 22.85
CA VAL A 327 23.31 23.01 22.74
C VAL A 327 23.12 23.75 21.41
N GLU A 328 24.14 24.46 20.91
CA GLU A 328 24.08 25.12 19.60
C GLU A 328 23.83 24.10 18.45
N SER A 329 24.56 22.97 18.46
CA SER A 329 24.35 21.91 17.46
C SER A 329 22.99 21.20 17.59
N ILE A 330 22.49 20.95 18.81
CA ILE A 330 21.18 20.41 19.07
C ILE A 330 20.07 21.34 18.50
N VAL A 331 20.20 22.65 18.80
CA VAL A 331 19.23 23.64 18.31
C VAL A 331 19.21 23.66 16.77
N MET A 332 20.37 23.60 16.11
CA MET A 332 20.45 23.52 14.66
C MET A 332 19.80 22.23 14.15
N GLY A 333 20.07 21.08 14.77
CA GLY A 333 19.46 19.80 14.44
C GLY A 333 17.94 19.83 14.56
N VAL A 334 17.43 20.31 15.70
CA VAL A 334 15.98 20.39 15.96
C VAL A 334 15.29 21.39 15.03
N LEU A 335 15.86 22.58 14.81
CA LEU A 335 15.28 23.56 13.88
C LEU A 335 15.27 23.03 12.44
N GLY A 336 16.36 22.37 12.01
CA GLY A 336 16.42 21.68 10.73
C GLY A 336 15.36 20.57 10.63
N GLY A 337 15.19 19.79 11.70
CA GLY A 337 14.16 18.75 11.80
C GLY A 337 12.74 19.29 11.71
N ILE A 338 12.43 20.39 12.41
CA ILE A 338 11.11 21.04 12.36
C ILE A 338 10.83 21.62 10.95
N ALA A 339 11.82 22.28 10.34
CA ALA A 339 11.68 22.79 8.98
C ALA A 339 11.52 21.64 7.96
N GLY A 340 12.30 20.56 8.13
CA GLY A 340 12.17 19.33 7.33
C GLY A 340 10.80 18.66 7.49
N LEU A 341 10.27 18.60 8.72
CA LEU A 341 8.93 18.11 9.00
C LEU A 341 7.88 18.94 8.28
N ALA A 342 7.94 20.28 8.34
CA ALA A 342 6.99 21.13 7.66
C ALA A 342 7.02 20.94 6.14
N LEU A 343 8.21 20.87 5.53
CA LEU A 343 8.39 20.59 4.11
C LEU A 343 7.95 19.16 3.74
N GLY A 344 8.23 18.17 4.61
CA GLY A 344 7.81 16.80 4.42
C GLY A 344 6.30 16.64 4.42
N ILE A 345 5.59 17.32 5.34
CA ILE A 345 4.12 17.34 5.39
C ILE A 345 3.55 18.00 4.12
N ALA A 346 4.11 19.14 3.71
CA ALA A 346 3.69 19.81 2.49
C ALA A 346 3.91 18.93 1.25
N GLY A 347 5.08 18.29 1.15
CA GLY A 347 5.41 17.36 0.07
C GLY A 347 4.51 16.13 0.05
N ALA A 348 4.23 15.52 1.22
CA ALA A 348 3.32 14.37 1.32
C ALA A 348 1.89 14.73 0.85
N LYS A 349 1.36 15.88 1.27
CA LYS A 349 0.05 16.35 0.82
C LYS A 349 0.03 16.63 -0.69
N LEU A 350 1.10 17.19 -1.23
CA LEU A 350 1.22 17.46 -2.66
C LEU A 350 1.21 16.14 -3.45
N VAL A 351 2.02 15.16 -3.04
CA VAL A 351 2.01 13.83 -3.65
C VAL A 351 0.62 13.20 -3.56
N GLY A 352 -0.02 13.24 -2.38
CA GLY A 352 -1.38 12.72 -2.20
C GLY A 352 -2.40 13.38 -3.13
N HIS A 353 -2.30 14.69 -3.34
CA HIS A 353 -3.19 15.43 -4.25
C HIS A 353 -3.02 14.99 -5.72
N PHE A 354 -1.79 14.78 -6.19
CA PHE A 354 -1.52 14.36 -7.57
C PHE A 354 -1.79 12.86 -7.82
N THR A 355 -1.54 12.01 -6.83
CA THR A 355 -1.69 10.56 -6.99
C THR A 355 -3.07 10.06 -6.56
N GLY A 356 -3.86 10.87 -5.86
CA GLY A 356 -5.11 10.45 -5.24
C GLY A 356 -4.90 9.46 -4.07
N TRP A 357 -3.68 9.36 -3.53
CA TRP A 357 -3.40 8.47 -2.40
C TRP A 357 -3.65 9.18 -1.07
N GLU A 358 -4.32 8.49 -0.16
CA GLU A 358 -4.45 8.98 1.20
C GLU A 358 -3.10 8.92 1.91
N THR A 359 -2.54 10.08 2.24
CA THR A 359 -1.29 10.17 3.00
C THR A 359 -1.59 10.22 4.49
N VAL A 360 -1.24 9.17 5.19
CA VAL A 360 -1.41 9.10 6.65
C VAL A 360 -0.11 9.53 7.33
N ILE A 361 -0.18 10.63 8.07
CA ILE A 361 0.95 11.16 8.82
C ILE A 361 0.77 10.84 10.31
N SER A 362 1.55 9.92 10.83
CA SER A 362 1.50 9.52 12.24
C SER A 362 2.23 10.54 13.13
N PRO A 363 1.61 11.03 14.23
CA PRO A 363 2.26 11.90 15.19
C PRO A 363 3.54 11.31 15.81
N LEU A 364 3.58 9.99 16.00
CA LEU A 364 4.73 9.29 16.51
C LEU A 364 5.94 9.42 15.57
N ILE A 365 5.72 9.30 14.26
CA ILE A 365 6.77 9.43 13.24
C ILE A 365 7.33 10.86 13.21
N MET A 366 6.47 11.87 13.35
CA MET A 366 6.90 13.26 13.45
C MET A 366 7.84 13.47 14.64
N LEU A 367 7.48 12.93 15.81
CA LEU A 367 8.28 13.03 17.02
C LEU A 367 9.61 12.29 16.89
N VAL A 368 9.59 11.08 16.33
CA VAL A 368 10.81 10.29 16.07
C VAL A 368 11.73 11.00 15.08
N ALA A 369 11.21 11.57 14.00
CA ALA A 369 12.01 12.28 13.00
C ALA A 369 12.71 13.52 13.57
N VAL A 370 12.01 14.34 14.36
CA VAL A 370 12.59 15.50 15.05
C VAL A 370 13.55 15.06 16.14
N GLY A 371 13.23 14.04 16.92
CA GLY A 371 14.12 13.48 17.95
C GLY A 371 15.40 12.95 17.34
N PHE A 372 15.32 12.23 16.23
CA PHE A 372 16.47 11.70 15.51
C PHE A 372 17.36 12.82 14.93
N SER A 373 16.76 13.89 14.37
CA SER A 373 17.54 15.05 13.90
C SER A 373 18.28 15.76 15.04
N GLY A 374 17.69 15.82 16.24
CA GLY A 374 18.37 16.27 17.45
C GLY A 374 19.54 15.38 17.86
N ALA A 375 19.37 14.05 17.79
CA ALA A 375 20.43 13.08 18.06
C ALA A 375 21.60 13.20 17.05
N VAL A 376 21.33 13.44 15.77
CA VAL A 376 22.33 13.77 14.76
C VAL A 376 23.09 15.04 15.14
N GLY A 377 22.38 16.07 15.60
CA GLY A 377 23.01 17.30 16.15
C GLY A 377 23.97 17.04 17.32
N ILE A 378 23.59 16.15 18.25
CA ILE A 378 24.45 15.75 19.37
C ILE A 378 25.67 15.01 18.85
N PHE A 379 25.49 13.99 18.03
CA PHE A 379 26.58 13.13 17.57
C PHE A 379 27.64 13.92 16.79
N PHE A 380 27.23 14.69 15.81
CA PHE A 380 28.15 15.47 14.98
C PHE A 380 28.63 16.77 15.63
N GLY A 381 27.90 17.32 16.60
CA GLY A 381 28.29 18.49 17.39
C GLY A 381 29.27 18.18 18.52
N TYR A 382 29.32 16.93 18.99
CA TYR A 382 30.14 16.55 20.14
C TYR A 382 31.64 16.72 19.87
N TYR A 383 32.15 16.31 18.73
CA TYR A 383 33.56 16.41 18.38
C TYR A 383 34.06 17.88 18.35
N PRO A 384 33.44 18.83 17.65
CA PRO A 384 33.77 20.24 17.67
C PRO A 384 33.66 20.85 19.07
N ALA A 385 32.60 20.53 19.81
CA ALA A 385 32.38 21.03 21.15
C ALA A 385 33.51 20.58 22.14
N ARG A 386 33.93 19.32 22.04
CA ARG A 386 35.05 18.79 22.81
C ARG A 386 36.35 19.48 22.44
N LYS A 387 36.59 19.77 21.16
CA LYS A 387 37.78 20.50 20.69
C LYS A 387 37.79 21.91 21.23
N ALA A 388 36.67 22.62 21.29
CA ALA A 388 36.54 23.94 21.90
C ALA A 388 36.80 23.90 23.39
N ALA A 389 36.29 22.91 24.12
CA ALA A 389 36.47 22.74 25.56
C ALA A 389 37.92 22.42 25.99
N ALA A 390 38.71 21.87 25.06
CA ALA A 390 40.13 21.51 25.31
C ALA A 390 41.14 22.62 24.93
N LEU A 391 40.67 23.81 24.52
CA LEU A 391 41.53 24.93 24.15
C LEU A 391 42.32 25.42 25.39
N ASN A 392 43.63 25.69 25.19
CA ASN A 392 44.45 26.35 26.22
C ASN A 392 44.17 27.86 26.19
N PRO A 393 43.72 28.48 27.32
CA PRO A 393 43.38 29.89 27.36
C PRO A 393 44.51 30.82 26.91
N ILE A 394 45.76 30.48 27.26
CA ILE A 394 46.92 31.29 26.91
C ILE A 394 47.18 31.28 25.39
N GLN A 395 47.06 30.10 24.77
CA GLN A 395 47.22 29.96 23.33
C GLN A 395 46.07 30.59 22.57
N ALA A 396 44.85 30.45 23.09
CA ALA A 396 43.63 31.03 22.50
C ALA A 396 43.65 32.57 22.49
N LEU A 397 44.26 33.20 23.46
CA LEU A 397 44.42 34.67 23.52
C LEU A 397 45.47 35.23 22.56
N ARG A 398 46.46 34.39 22.14
CA ARG A 398 47.50 34.73 21.17
C ARG A 398 47.08 34.49 19.73
N TYR A 399 45.89 33.90 19.50
CA TYR A 399 45.37 33.62 18.15
C TYR A 399 44.88 34.94 17.53
N GLU A 400 45.53 35.35 16.42
CA GLU A 400 45.11 36.47 15.59
C GLU A 400 44.02 36.10 14.61
#